data_a230197b1158d968a42143055c3f09e2
#
_entry.id   a230197b1158d968a42143055c3f09e2
#
_cell.length_a   1.000
_cell.length_b   1.000
_cell.length_c   1.000
_cell.angle_alpha   90.00
_cell.angle_beta   90.00
_cell.angle_gamma   90.00
#
_symmetry.space_group_name_H-M   'P 1'
#
loop_
_entity.id
_entity.type
_entity.pdbx_description
1 polymer ?
#
loop_
_entity_poly.entity_id
_entity_poly.type
_entity_poly.pdbx_seq_one_letter_code
_entity_poly.pdbx_strand_id
1 'polypeptide(L)'
;MSDKSQNLQDKFLNKLRKEKMSVTVFLVNGVKLQGVITWFDNFSMLLRRDSLSQLIYKHAISTIMPSLPVRLSDDEDDDEILVETAKTE
;
A
#
# COMPACT_ATOMS: atom_id res chain seq x y z
N MET A 1 -14.37 11.06 15.27
CA MET A 1 -13.18 11.08 15.54
C MET A 1 -12.32 10.16 14.85
N SER A 2 -11.31 10.58 14.43
CA SER A 2 -10.58 9.80 13.57
C SER A 2 -9.88 8.73 14.31
N ASP A 3 -9.63 7.69 13.64
CA ASP A 3 -9.01 6.58 14.13
C ASP A 3 -7.62 6.66 13.79
N LYS A 4 -6.77 6.98 14.68
CA LYS A 4 -5.39 7.14 14.37
C LYS A 4 -4.75 5.87 13.97
N SER A 5 -5.24 4.77 14.45
CA SER A 5 -4.62 3.52 14.10
C SER A 5 -4.86 3.18 12.65
N GLN A 6 -5.91 3.72 12.06
CA GLN A 6 -6.15 3.46 10.66
C GLN A 6 -5.45 4.43 9.78
N ASN A 7 -5.02 5.54 10.33
CA ASN A 7 -4.42 6.57 9.51
C ASN A 7 -3.15 6.14 8.82
N LEU A 8 -2.34 5.36 9.47
CA LEU A 8 -1.09 4.94 8.86
C LEU A 8 -1.37 4.12 7.62
N GLN A 9 -2.25 3.16 7.72
CA GLN A 9 -2.56 2.32 6.59
C GLN A 9 -3.18 3.12 5.46
N ASP A 10 -4.13 3.98 5.81
CA ASP A 10 -4.80 4.77 4.79
C ASP A 10 -3.85 5.76 4.14
N LYS A 11 -2.99 6.38 4.91
CA LYS A 11 -2.04 7.30 4.34
C LYS A 11 -1.08 6.60 3.41
N PHE A 12 -0.62 5.45 3.81
CA PHE A 12 0.32 4.69 3.00
C PHE A 12 -0.33 4.30 1.68
N LEU A 13 -1.51 3.73 1.75
CA LEU A 13 -2.19 3.30 0.54
C LEU A 13 -2.56 4.48 -0.35
N ASN A 14 -2.98 5.56 0.26
CA ASN A 14 -3.35 6.73 -0.52
C ASN A 14 -2.13 7.32 -1.22
N LYS A 15 -1.00 7.34 -0.54
CA LYS A 15 0.21 7.84 -1.16
C LYS A 15 0.60 6.99 -2.36
N LEU A 16 0.54 5.68 -2.20
CA LEU A 16 0.88 4.79 -3.30
C LEU A 16 -0.08 4.99 -4.46
N ARG A 17 -1.35 5.18 -4.16
CA ARG A 17 -2.34 5.38 -5.19
C ARG A 17 -2.11 6.69 -5.94
N LYS A 18 -1.86 7.75 -5.18
CA LYS A 18 -1.69 9.06 -5.81
C LYS A 18 -0.44 9.11 -6.66
N GLU A 19 0.59 8.45 -6.25
CA GLU A 19 1.83 8.49 -7.01
C GLU A 19 1.91 7.39 -8.03
N LYS A 20 0.88 6.56 -8.10
CA LYS A 20 0.85 5.48 -9.07
C LYS A 20 2.10 4.64 -9.02
N MET A 21 2.52 4.36 -7.80
CA MET A 21 3.74 3.63 -7.58
C MET A 21 3.48 2.14 -7.69
N SER A 22 4.41 1.47 -8.35
CA SER A 22 4.31 0.03 -8.47
C SER A 22 4.61 -0.61 -7.12
N VAL A 23 3.86 -1.62 -6.77
CA VAL A 23 4.05 -2.30 -5.49
C VAL A 23 4.02 -3.80 -5.71
N THR A 24 4.59 -4.51 -4.76
CA THR A 24 4.44 -5.95 -4.69
C THR A 24 3.64 -6.27 -3.45
N VAL A 25 2.57 -7.00 -3.64
CA VAL A 25 1.68 -7.38 -2.56
C VAL A 25 1.89 -8.85 -2.27
N PHE A 26 2.24 -9.14 -1.02
CA PHE A 26 2.44 -10.52 -0.61
C PHE A 26 1.21 -10.96 0.15
N LEU A 27 0.65 -12.07 -0.26
CA LEU A 27 -0.53 -12.60 0.40
C LEU A 27 -0.13 -13.60 1.47
N VAL A 28 -1.02 -13.83 2.40
CA VAL A 28 -0.70 -14.74 3.51
C VAL A 28 -0.47 -16.15 3.04
N ASN A 29 -0.96 -16.51 1.85
CA ASN A 29 -0.72 -17.85 1.34
C ASN A 29 0.56 -17.93 0.52
N GLY A 30 1.36 -16.86 0.49
CA GLY A 30 2.63 -16.90 -0.20
C GLY A 30 2.62 -16.38 -1.62
N VAL A 31 1.46 -16.05 -2.13
CA VAL A 31 1.38 -15.55 -3.49
C VAL A 31 1.85 -14.10 -3.54
N LYS A 32 2.54 -13.73 -4.59
CA LYS A 32 3.02 -12.38 -4.82
C LYS A 32 2.28 -11.79 -5.99
N LEU A 33 1.79 -10.57 -5.81
CA LEU A 33 1.12 -9.85 -6.89
C LEU A 33 1.80 -8.51 -7.07
N GLN A 34 1.90 -8.05 -8.29
CA GLN A 34 2.53 -6.77 -8.57
C GLN A 34 1.58 -5.89 -9.33
N GLY A 35 1.67 -4.61 -9.09
CA GLY A 35 0.84 -3.67 -9.82
C GLY A 35 0.77 -2.34 -9.12
N VAL A 36 -0.22 -1.56 -9.49
CA VAL A 36 -0.42 -0.22 -8.96
C VAL A 36 -1.76 -0.21 -8.26
N ILE A 37 -1.79 0.37 -7.07
CA ILE A 37 -3.05 0.47 -6.34
C ILE A 37 -3.87 1.59 -6.95
N THR A 38 -5.07 1.27 -7.40
CA THR A 38 -5.93 2.28 -8.00
C THR A 38 -7.07 2.68 -7.10
N TRP A 39 -7.42 1.84 -6.13
CA TRP A 39 -8.49 2.14 -5.22
C TRP A 39 -8.38 1.28 -3.99
N PHE A 40 -8.90 1.73 -2.89
CA PHE A 40 -8.95 0.88 -1.71
C PHE A 40 -10.07 1.38 -0.79
N ASP A 41 -10.54 0.47 0.04
CA ASP A 41 -11.49 0.86 1.06
C ASP A 41 -11.11 0.11 2.33
N ASN A 42 -12.05 0.03 3.28
CA ASN A 42 -11.73 -0.56 4.57
C ASN A 42 -11.38 -2.04 4.50
N PHE A 43 -11.87 -2.73 3.50
CA PHE A 43 -11.73 -4.18 3.48
C PHE A 43 -10.95 -4.70 2.30
N SER A 44 -10.80 -3.90 1.27
CA SER A 44 -10.21 -4.43 0.05
C SER A 44 -9.46 -3.35 -0.71
N MET A 45 -8.77 -3.74 -1.73
CA MET A 45 -8.11 -2.79 -2.61
C MET A 45 -8.06 -3.35 -4.02
N LEU A 46 -7.95 -2.45 -4.98
CA LEU A 46 -7.79 -2.83 -6.37
C LEU A 46 -6.35 -2.63 -6.78
N LEU A 47 -5.80 -3.67 -7.35
CA LEU A 47 -4.43 -3.64 -7.84
C LEU A 47 -4.49 -3.81 -9.33
N ARG A 48 -3.93 -2.86 -10.06
CA ARG A 48 -3.98 -2.91 -11.49
C ARG A 48 -2.64 -3.28 -12.06
N ARG A 49 -2.66 -4.23 -12.97
CA ARG A 49 -1.46 -4.61 -13.67
C ARG A 49 -1.81 -4.67 -15.13
N ASP A 50 -1.13 -3.83 -15.91
CA ASP A 50 -1.44 -3.70 -17.33
C ASP A 50 -2.89 -3.29 -17.48
N SER A 51 -3.71 -4.06 -18.13
CA SER A 51 -5.10 -3.70 -18.31
C SER A 51 -6.02 -4.48 -17.38
N LEU A 52 -5.45 -5.24 -16.45
CA LEU A 52 -6.27 -6.04 -15.56
C LEU A 52 -6.26 -5.46 -14.17
N SER A 53 -7.41 -5.49 -13.53
CA SER A 53 -7.52 -5.06 -12.14
C SER A 53 -7.92 -6.25 -11.30
N GLN A 54 -7.30 -6.39 -10.16
CA GLN A 54 -7.59 -7.47 -9.25
C GLN A 54 -8.09 -6.90 -7.95
N LEU A 55 -9.13 -7.50 -7.43
CA LEU A 55 -9.65 -7.11 -6.13
C LEU A 55 -9.01 -8.00 -5.08
N ILE A 56 -8.37 -7.39 -4.12
CA ILE A 56 -7.66 -8.13 -3.09
C ILE A 56 -8.22 -7.73 -1.75
N TYR A 57 -8.59 -8.71 -0.94
CA TYR A 57 -9.10 -8.41 0.39
C TYR A 57 -7.94 -8.16 1.32
N LYS A 58 -8.06 -7.11 2.11
CA LYS A 58 -6.94 -6.71 2.95
C LYS A 58 -6.53 -7.79 3.93
N HIS A 59 -7.49 -8.55 4.42
CA HIS A 59 -7.12 -9.57 5.40
C HIS A 59 -6.30 -10.70 4.79
N ALA A 60 -6.22 -10.76 3.47
CA ALA A 60 -5.37 -11.75 2.83
C ALA A 60 -3.98 -11.23 2.55
N ILE A 61 -3.72 -9.96 2.87
CA ILE A 61 -2.45 -9.35 2.57
C ILE A 61 -1.53 -9.45 3.77
N SER A 62 -0.33 -9.92 3.51
CA SER A 62 0.67 -10.00 4.54
C SER A 62 1.55 -8.76 4.54
N THR A 63 1.99 -8.33 3.36
CA THR A 63 2.92 -7.23 3.24
C THR A 63 2.73 -6.54 1.91
N ILE A 64 2.93 -5.24 1.91
CA ILE A 64 2.95 -4.48 0.67
C ILE A 64 4.30 -3.79 0.60
N MET A 65 5.04 -4.07 -0.48
CA MET A 65 6.36 -3.51 -0.65
C MET A 65 6.36 -2.56 -1.82
N PRO A 66 6.51 -1.27 -1.58
CA PRO A 66 6.59 -0.33 -2.70
C PRO A 66 7.92 -0.49 -3.41
N SER A 67 7.93 -0.12 -4.67
CA SER A 67 9.14 -0.25 -5.46
C SER A 67 10.21 0.74 -5.05
N LEU A 68 9.80 1.84 -4.42
CA LEU A 68 10.73 2.85 -3.94
C LEU A 68 10.31 3.25 -2.55
N PRO A 69 11.22 3.77 -1.75
CA PRO A 69 10.84 4.23 -0.42
C PRO A 69 9.76 5.29 -0.50
N VAL A 70 8.84 5.25 0.43
CA VAL A 70 7.71 6.13 0.45
C VAL A 70 7.79 7.00 1.69
N ARG A 71 7.64 8.30 1.49
CA ARG A 71 7.67 9.22 2.60
C ARG A 71 6.25 9.52 3.03
N LEU A 72 5.96 9.23 4.26
CA LEU A 72 4.62 9.43 4.79
C LEU A 72 4.60 10.63 5.69
N SER A 73 4.84 11.77 5.12
CA SER A 73 4.89 12.96 5.90
C SER A 73 3.62 13.73 5.68
N ASP A 74 3.07 14.26 6.76
CA ASP A 74 1.89 15.02 6.64
C ASP A 74 2.26 16.45 6.72
N ASP A 75 1.59 17.28 6.03
CA ASP A 75 1.92 18.65 6.03
C ASP A 75 1.83 19.24 7.38
N GLU A 76 0.90 18.81 8.15
CA GLU A 76 0.70 19.36 9.41
C GLU A 76 1.46 18.69 10.48
N ASP A 77 2.04 17.59 10.19
CA ASP A 77 2.70 16.81 11.15
C ASP A 77 4.14 16.83 10.83
N ASP A 78 4.96 17.05 11.70
CA ASP A 78 6.37 17.07 11.41
C ASP A 78 6.99 15.72 11.35
N ASP A 79 6.28 14.73 11.72
CA ASP A 79 6.86 13.39 11.72
C ASP A 79 6.88 12.86 10.33
N GLU A 80 8.02 12.48 9.89
CA GLU A 80 8.15 11.85 8.60
C GLU A 80 8.41 10.39 8.81
N ILE A 81 7.63 9.58 8.18
CA ILE A 81 7.84 8.15 8.22
C ILE A 81 8.25 7.71 6.85
N LEU A 82 9.45 7.20 6.75
CA LEU A 82 9.95 6.76 5.47
C LEU A 82 9.81 5.25 5.42
N VAL A 83 9.00 4.78 4.51
CA VAL A 83 8.78 3.35 4.37
C VAL A 83 9.69 2.85 3.28
N GLU A 84 10.60 1.98 3.63
CA GLU A 84 11.55 1.46 2.66
C GLU A 84 11.08 0.14 2.15
N THR A 85 11.51 -0.19 0.95
CA THR A 85 11.20 -1.49 0.42
C THR A 85 11.96 -2.53 1.23
N ALA A 86 11.31 -3.61 1.51
CA ALA A 86 11.96 -4.68 2.25
C ALA A 86 12.92 -5.39 1.31
N LYS A 87 14.06 -5.74 1.83
CA LYS A 87 15.01 -6.48 1.05
C LYS A 87 15.06 -7.87 1.53
N THR A 88 14.95 -8.80 0.65
CA THR A 88 15.01 -10.15 1.05
C THR A 88 16.33 -10.67 0.69
N GLU A 89 16.81 -11.46 1.48
CA GLU A 89 18.10 -12.00 1.24
C GLU A 89 18.07 -13.32 0.72
#